data_d96c6f390407e7929711d97f8b0740a2
#
_entry.id   d96c6f390407e7929711d97f8b0740a2
#
_cell.length_a   1.000
_cell.length_b   1.000
_cell.length_c   1.000
_cell.angle_alpha   90.00
_cell.angle_beta   90.00
_cell.angle_gamma   90.00
#
_symmetry.space_group_name_H-M   'P 1'
#
loop_
_entity.id
_entity.type
_entity.pdbx_description
1 polymer ?
#
loop_
_entity_poly.entity_id
_entity_poly.type
_entity_poly.pdbx_seq_one_letter_code
_entity_poly.pdbx_strand_id
1 'polypeptide(L)'
;MSTDRYSSPLSERYASKEMKYIFSQDMKFSTWRKLWIALAETEMELGLSENGKPVITQEQIDEMKAHVDDINYDVAKEREKLVRHDVMSHVYAYGQQCPKAAGIIHLGATSCYVGDNTDIIVMNEALKLVHKKLVNVIAELSAFAEKYKELPTLAFTHFQPAQPTTVGKRATLWTQEFLMDLEDLEYVQSTLKLLGSKGTTGTQASFLELFDGDQETIDKIDPMIAKKMGFEACYPVSGQTYSRKVDTRVINVLAGIAASAHKMSNDIRLLQHLKEVEEPFEKNQIGSSAMAYKRNPMRSERIASLSRYVMVDALNPAITSATQWFERTLDDSANKRLSIPEGFLAIDGILDLCLNVVDGLVVYPKVIEKHFMAEIPFMATENIMMDAVKQGGNRQELHEKIRQLSMEAGKTVKEEGKDNNLVDLIAADPAFGLTKEQITETLKPELYVGRAPRQVEVFLRDVVQPVLDANKGELGMTAEINV
;
A
#
# COMPACT_ATOMS: atom_id res chain seq x y z
N MET A 1 21.55 -18.45 -9.83
CA MET A 1 21.15 -18.80 -8.46
C MET A 1 21.08 -20.31 -8.35
N SER A 2 21.37 -20.87 -7.18
CA SER A 2 21.24 -22.32 -6.96
C SER A 2 19.77 -22.71 -6.99
N THR A 3 19.43 -23.75 -7.76
CA THR A 3 18.04 -24.24 -7.91
C THR A 3 17.71 -25.38 -6.93
N ASP A 4 18.66 -25.73 -6.06
CA ASP A 4 18.58 -26.82 -5.08
C ASP A 4 18.21 -26.32 -3.66
N ARG A 5 17.81 -25.07 -3.52
CA ARG A 5 17.46 -24.41 -2.24
C ARG A 5 16.16 -23.66 -2.35
N TYR A 6 15.43 -23.62 -1.25
CA TYR A 6 14.26 -22.75 -1.15
C TYR A 6 14.66 -21.29 -1.25
N SER A 7 13.90 -20.54 -2.03
CA SER A 7 13.97 -19.08 -2.11
C SER A 7 12.55 -18.50 -1.99
N SER A 8 12.44 -17.31 -1.40
CA SER A 8 11.14 -16.67 -1.19
C SER A 8 10.54 -16.18 -2.52
N PRO A 9 9.30 -16.57 -2.85
CA PRO A 9 8.60 -16.03 -4.01
C PRO A 9 8.47 -14.49 -3.98
N LEU A 10 8.44 -13.88 -2.80
CA LEU A 10 8.40 -12.42 -2.66
C LEU A 10 9.63 -11.77 -3.30
N SER A 11 10.83 -12.32 -3.03
CA SER A 11 12.08 -11.79 -3.61
C SER A 11 12.26 -12.15 -5.08
N GLU A 12 11.81 -13.35 -5.50
CA GLU A 12 12.09 -13.83 -6.87
C GLU A 12 11.08 -13.35 -7.88
N ARG A 13 9.81 -13.23 -7.48
CA ARG A 13 8.71 -13.05 -8.43
C ARG A 13 7.94 -11.74 -8.27
N TYR A 14 7.78 -11.22 -7.06
CA TYR A 14 6.77 -10.20 -6.80
C TYR A 14 7.34 -8.82 -6.50
N ALA A 15 8.36 -8.72 -5.66
CA ALA A 15 8.91 -7.43 -5.27
C ALA A 15 9.80 -6.80 -6.35
N SER A 16 9.77 -5.48 -6.44
CA SER A 16 10.66 -4.68 -7.29
C SER A 16 12.13 -4.80 -6.88
N LYS A 17 13.02 -4.40 -7.79
CA LYS A 17 14.46 -4.35 -7.49
C LYS A 17 14.77 -3.34 -6.39
N GLU A 18 14.07 -2.21 -6.40
CA GLU A 18 14.21 -1.13 -5.43
C GLU A 18 13.87 -1.61 -4.02
N MET A 19 12.72 -2.25 -3.82
CA MET A 19 12.33 -2.75 -2.50
C MET A 19 13.27 -3.85 -2.00
N LYS A 20 13.72 -4.74 -2.89
CA LYS A 20 14.72 -5.76 -2.54
C LYS A 20 16.06 -5.16 -2.13
N TYR A 21 16.48 -4.06 -2.75
CA TYR A 21 17.70 -3.35 -2.37
C TYR A 21 17.57 -2.71 -0.99
N ILE A 22 16.44 -2.06 -0.69
CA ILE A 22 16.18 -1.43 0.60
C ILE A 22 16.35 -2.43 1.76
N PHE A 23 15.93 -3.68 1.57
CA PHE A 23 16.09 -4.75 2.57
C PHE A 23 17.33 -5.63 2.38
N SER A 24 18.26 -5.21 1.52
CA SER A 24 19.50 -5.96 1.26
C SER A 24 20.52 -5.82 2.39
N GLN A 25 21.49 -6.72 2.40
CA GLN A 25 22.64 -6.62 3.29
C GLN A 25 23.49 -5.37 2.98
N ASP A 26 23.62 -4.99 1.72
CA ASP A 26 24.38 -3.79 1.32
C ASP A 26 23.76 -2.54 1.94
N MET A 27 22.46 -2.34 1.81
CA MET A 27 21.75 -1.22 2.45
C MET A 27 21.89 -1.26 3.97
N LYS A 28 21.73 -2.43 4.59
CA LYS A 28 21.83 -2.61 6.04
C LYS A 28 23.21 -2.20 6.56
N PHE A 29 24.26 -2.78 6.02
CA PHE A 29 25.60 -2.61 6.57
C PHE A 29 26.25 -1.30 6.16
N SER A 30 25.94 -0.74 5.01
CA SER A 30 26.32 0.63 4.66
C SER A 30 25.66 1.64 5.62
N THR A 31 24.39 1.41 6.00
CA THR A 31 23.71 2.24 7.00
C THR A 31 24.35 2.12 8.40
N TRP A 32 24.81 0.92 8.79
CA TRP A 32 25.58 0.77 10.03
C TRP A 32 26.85 1.63 10.03
N ARG A 33 27.59 1.64 8.94
CA ARG A 33 28.80 2.46 8.78
C ARG A 33 28.48 3.95 8.82
N LYS A 34 27.39 4.39 8.15
CA LYS A 34 26.91 5.79 8.24
C LYS A 34 26.58 6.19 9.67
N LEU A 35 25.94 5.31 10.43
CA LEU A 35 25.62 5.55 11.84
C LEU A 35 26.88 5.64 12.71
N TRP A 36 27.88 4.77 12.51
CA TRP A 36 29.16 4.88 13.22
C TRP A 36 29.91 6.17 12.87
N ILE A 37 29.87 6.60 11.60
CA ILE A 37 30.44 7.89 11.19
C ILE A 37 29.70 9.04 11.88
N ALA A 38 28.36 9.03 11.85
CA ALA A 38 27.54 10.05 12.49
C ALA A 38 27.80 10.15 14.02
N LEU A 39 28.00 9.03 14.68
CA LEU A 39 28.36 8.99 16.09
C LEU A 39 29.74 9.60 16.31
N ALA A 40 30.78 9.16 15.61
CA ALA A 40 32.15 9.64 15.76
C ALA A 40 32.25 11.13 15.42
N GLU A 41 31.58 11.62 14.38
CA GLU A 41 31.50 13.06 14.10
C GLU A 41 30.85 13.84 15.24
N THR A 42 29.75 13.30 15.80
CA THR A 42 29.05 13.93 16.90
C THR A 42 29.92 14.03 18.14
N GLU A 43 30.60 12.96 18.51
CA GLU A 43 31.52 12.91 19.63
C GLU A 43 32.71 13.87 19.43
N MET A 44 33.27 13.97 18.23
CA MET A 44 34.34 14.92 17.89
C MET A 44 33.84 16.36 17.98
N GLU A 45 32.69 16.68 17.41
CA GLU A 45 32.10 18.03 17.41
C GLU A 45 31.75 18.50 18.84
N LEU A 46 31.38 17.57 19.72
CA LEU A 46 31.13 17.82 21.13
C LEU A 46 32.40 17.91 21.96
N GLY A 47 33.56 17.72 21.36
CA GLY A 47 34.85 17.93 22.00
C GLY A 47 35.28 16.77 22.91
N LEU A 48 34.88 15.54 22.62
CA LEU A 48 35.33 14.37 23.38
C LEU A 48 36.84 14.32 23.47
N SER A 49 37.38 14.36 24.68
CA SER A 49 38.81 14.42 24.93
C SER A 49 39.19 13.55 26.13
N GLU A 50 40.39 13.01 26.08
CA GLU A 50 41.01 12.29 27.17
C GLU A 50 42.36 12.92 27.49
N ASN A 51 42.61 13.26 28.77
CA ASN A 51 43.84 13.95 29.22
C ASN A 51 44.11 15.25 28.40
N GLY A 52 43.06 15.98 28.01
CA GLY A 52 43.17 17.22 27.25
C GLY A 52 43.53 17.06 25.78
N LYS A 53 43.48 15.83 25.25
CA LYS A 53 43.71 15.54 23.83
C LYS A 53 42.42 15.02 23.20
N PRO A 54 42.09 15.45 21.96
CA PRO A 54 40.95 14.89 21.23
C PRO A 54 41.08 13.37 21.10
N VAL A 55 40.00 12.64 21.41
CA VAL A 55 39.91 11.17 21.23
C VAL A 55 39.66 10.83 19.75
N ILE A 56 38.92 11.69 19.07
CA ILE A 56 38.51 11.48 17.67
C ILE A 56 39.09 12.61 16.81
N THR A 57 39.67 12.25 15.67
CA THR A 57 40.29 13.18 14.73
C THR A 57 39.58 13.15 13.36
N GLN A 58 39.72 14.25 12.62
CA GLN A 58 39.18 14.32 11.27
C GLN A 58 39.75 13.22 10.34
N GLU A 59 41.04 12.89 10.49
CA GLU A 59 41.70 11.85 9.71
C GLU A 59 41.04 10.46 9.90
N GLN A 60 40.61 10.13 11.13
CA GLN A 60 39.89 8.89 11.42
C GLN A 60 38.51 8.88 10.78
N ILE A 61 37.80 10.00 10.81
CA ILE A 61 36.46 10.13 10.18
C ILE A 61 36.59 10.02 8.65
N ASP A 62 37.58 10.67 8.04
CA ASP A 62 37.83 10.61 6.60
C ASP A 62 38.15 9.17 6.14
N GLU A 63 38.93 8.45 6.93
CA GLU A 63 39.21 7.03 6.69
C GLU A 63 37.93 6.19 6.75
N MET A 64 37.05 6.41 7.75
CA MET A 64 35.76 5.74 7.85
C MET A 64 34.87 6.05 6.63
N LYS A 65 34.78 7.29 6.22
CA LYS A 65 33.99 7.71 5.05
C LYS A 65 34.46 7.08 3.75
N ALA A 66 35.75 6.87 3.59
CA ALA A 66 36.34 6.25 2.40
C ALA A 66 35.89 4.79 2.22
N HIS A 67 35.42 4.12 3.28
CA HIS A 67 35.05 2.71 3.28
C HIS A 67 33.60 2.48 3.70
N VAL A 68 32.69 3.42 3.42
CA VAL A 68 31.30 3.32 3.85
C VAL A 68 30.51 2.24 3.15
N ASP A 69 30.80 1.99 1.88
CA ASP A 69 30.03 1.08 1.01
C ASP A 69 30.78 -0.19 0.57
N ASP A 70 32.11 -0.25 0.70
CA ASP A 70 32.94 -1.39 0.29
C ASP A 70 33.10 -2.44 1.41
N ILE A 71 32.00 -3.06 1.80
CA ILE A 71 31.92 -3.95 2.95
C ILE A 71 32.64 -5.27 2.69
N ASN A 72 33.61 -5.65 3.52
CA ASN A 72 34.26 -6.94 3.45
C ASN A 72 33.44 -8.01 4.19
N TYR A 73 32.51 -8.61 3.46
CA TYR A 73 31.62 -9.64 4.00
C TYR A 73 32.34 -10.91 4.44
N ASP A 74 33.43 -11.29 3.78
CA ASP A 74 34.15 -12.53 4.13
C ASP A 74 34.83 -12.39 5.49
N VAL A 75 35.50 -11.27 5.75
CA VAL A 75 36.10 -10.97 7.05
C VAL A 75 35.03 -10.92 8.14
N ALA A 76 33.90 -10.26 7.89
CA ALA A 76 32.81 -10.17 8.85
C ALA A 76 32.24 -11.57 9.19
N LYS A 77 31.96 -12.40 8.17
CA LYS A 77 31.45 -13.77 8.36
C LYS A 77 32.42 -14.69 9.11
N GLU A 78 33.70 -14.65 8.76
CA GLU A 78 34.71 -15.44 9.47
C GLU A 78 34.83 -15.02 10.94
N ARG A 79 34.80 -13.71 11.19
CA ARG A 79 34.81 -13.19 12.58
C ARG A 79 33.55 -13.61 13.34
N GLU A 80 32.38 -13.54 12.72
CA GLU A 80 31.11 -13.94 13.33
C GLU A 80 31.09 -15.41 13.75
N LYS A 81 31.66 -16.31 12.96
CA LYS A 81 31.82 -17.72 13.34
C LYS A 81 32.57 -17.89 14.65
N LEU A 82 33.53 -17.02 14.94
CA LEU A 82 34.34 -17.06 16.17
C LEU A 82 33.64 -16.44 17.37
N VAL A 83 33.10 -15.22 17.19
CA VAL A 83 32.60 -14.41 18.33
C VAL A 83 31.10 -14.52 18.54
N ARG A 84 30.37 -15.11 17.57
CA ARG A 84 28.90 -15.29 17.61
C ARG A 84 28.11 -13.99 17.84
N HIS A 85 28.61 -12.88 17.26
CA HIS A 85 28.03 -11.56 17.41
C HIS A 85 28.22 -10.73 16.13
N ASP A 86 27.13 -10.45 15.43
CA ASP A 86 27.11 -9.79 14.11
C ASP A 86 27.71 -8.37 14.16
N VAL A 87 27.23 -7.51 15.09
CA VAL A 87 27.69 -6.12 15.17
C VAL A 87 29.19 -6.06 15.45
N MET A 88 29.69 -6.83 16.42
CA MET A 88 31.13 -6.83 16.74
C MET A 88 31.98 -7.42 15.61
N SER A 89 31.43 -8.30 14.81
CA SER A 89 32.08 -8.83 13.60
C SER A 89 32.23 -7.77 12.52
N HIS A 90 31.22 -6.93 12.34
CA HIS A 90 31.27 -5.80 11.42
C HIS A 90 32.13 -4.64 11.95
N VAL A 91 32.17 -4.37 13.26
CA VAL A 91 33.13 -3.44 13.86
C VAL A 91 34.56 -3.89 13.56
N TYR A 92 34.85 -5.18 13.76
CA TYR A 92 36.16 -5.75 13.45
C TYR A 92 36.50 -5.62 11.96
N ALA A 93 35.60 -6.02 11.06
CA ALA A 93 35.83 -5.93 9.62
C ALA A 93 36.06 -4.49 9.15
N TYR A 94 35.30 -3.55 9.71
CA TYR A 94 35.47 -2.12 9.42
C TYR A 94 36.80 -1.58 9.95
N GLY A 95 37.19 -1.96 11.16
CA GLY A 95 38.48 -1.60 11.76
C GLY A 95 39.70 -2.15 11.00
N GLN A 96 39.55 -3.30 10.30
CA GLN A 96 40.61 -3.80 9.42
C GLN A 96 40.81 -2.92 8.17
N GLN A 97 39.74 -2.31 7.68
CA GLN A 97 39.80 -1.35 6.55
C GLN A 97 40.19 0.06 7.03
N CYS A 98 39.89 0.40 8.27
CA CYS A 98 40.11 1.70 8.90
C CYS A 98 41.03 1.59 10.13
N PRO A 99 42.32 1.25 9.96
CA PRO A 99 43.20 0.97 11.08
C PRO A 99 43.43 2.19 12.02
N LYS A 100 43.36 3.42 11.51
CA LYS A 100 43.45 4.63 12.31
C LYS A 100 42.18 4.84 13.17
N ALA A 101 41.02 4.51 12.61
CA ALA A 101 39.74 4.67 13.28
C ALA A 101 39.32 3.45 14.11
N ALA A 102 40.04 2.32 14.03
CA ALA A 102 39.60 1.05 14.62
C ALA A 102 39.23 1.17 16.13
N GLY A 103 39.91 2.03 16.88
CA GLY A 103 39.65 2.23 18.31
C GLY A 103 38.46 3.11 18.66
N ILE A 104 37.90 3.84 17.70
CA ILE A 104 36.77 4.75 17.92
C ILE A 104 35.45 4.26 17.26
N ILE A 105 35.49 3.24 16.43
CA ILE A 105 34.29 2.68 15.86
C ILE A 105 33.41 2.11 16.98
N HIS A 106 32.14 2.56 17.05
CA HIS A 106 31.16 2.09 18.04
C HIS A 106 31.45 2.57 19.50
N LEU A 107 32.18 3.65 19.66
CA LEU A 107 32.53 4.19 20.99
C LEU A 107 31.27 4.60 21.77
N GLY A 108 31.14 4.20 23.02
CA GLY A 108 29.99 4.49 23.87
C GLY A 108 28.67 3.81 23.46
N ALA A 109 28.60 3.22 22.30
CA ALA A 109 27.37 2.63 21.76
C ALA A 109 27.16 1.15 22.13
N THR A 110 25.95 0.67 21.97
CA THR A 110 25.58 -0.76 22.03
C THR A 110 25.08 -1.23 20.67
N SER A 111 24.95 -2.55 20.50
CA SER A 111 24.53 -3.15 19.22
C SER A 111 23.22 -2.59 18.67
N CYS A 112 22.26 -2.24 19.53
CA CYS A 112 20.98 -1.67 19.10
C CYS A 112 21.12 -0.25 18.54
N TYR A 113 22.23 0.45 18.79
CA TYR A 113 22.49 1.73 18.13
C TYR A 113 22.45 1.59 16.61
N VAL A 114 23.21 0.66 16.05
CA VAL A 114 23.21 0.45 14.59
C VAL A 114 22.01 -0.38 14.15
N GLY A 115 21.62 -1.41 14.90
CA GLY A 115 20.52 -2.30 14.51
C GLY A 115 19.18 -1.57 14.43
N ASP A 116 18.79 -0.94 15.52
CA ASP A 116 17.47 -0.31 15.66
C ASP A 116 17.34 0.98 14.85
N ASN A 117 18.37 1.83 14.82
CA ASN A 117 18.34 3.01 13.96
C ASN A 117 18.28 2.64 12.48
N THR A 118 19.01 1.59 12.06
CA THR A 118 18.93 1.09 10.68
C THR A 118 17.54 0.56 10.34
N ASP A 119 16.88 -0.16 11.23
CA ASP A 119 15.53 -0.66 11.00
C ASP A 119 14.55 0.49 10.74
N ILE A 120 14.63 1.58 11.50
CA ILE A 120 13.80 2.78 11.28
C ILE A 120 14.14 3.45 9.94
N ILE A 121 15.42 3.60 9.61
CA ILE A 121 15.87 4.22 8.35
C ILE A 121 15.36 3.40 7.16
N VAL A 122 15.52 2.08 7.19
CA VAL A 122 15.09 1.17 6.13
C VAL A 122 13.57 1.18 5.99
N MET A 123 12.82 1.13 7.10
CA MET A 123 11.36 1.27 7.06
C MET A 123 10.92 2.60 6.45
N ASN A 124 11.60 3.70 6.78
CA ASN A 124 11.30 5.02 6.21
C ASN A 124 11.54 5.06 4.70
N GLU A 125 12.66 4.52 4.22
CA GLU A 125 12.94 4.43 2.78
C GLU A 125 11.93 3.53 2.06
N ALA A 126 11.54 2.42 2.68
CA ALA A 126 10.52 1.54 2.14
C ALA A 126 9.13 2.22 2.09
N LEU A 127 8.75 2.98 3.12
CA LEU A 127 7.52 3.78 3.12
C LEU A 127 7.51 4.84 2.03
N LYS A 128 8.65 5.49 1.73
CA LYS A 128 8.76 6.43 0.60
C LYS A 128 8.45 5.75 -0.73
N LEU A 129 8.94 4.54 -0.94
CA LEU A 129 8.66 3.78 -2.15
C LEU A 129 7.18 3.36 -2.21
N VAL A 130 6.61 2.91 -1.10
CA VAL A 130 5.17 2.59 -1.01
C VAL A 130 4.31 3.82 -1.27
N HIS A 131 4.66 4.97 -0.69
CA HIS A 131 4.00 6.25 -0.94
C HIS A 131 3.98 6.60 -2.43
N LYS A 132 5.14 6.57 -3.08
CA LYS A 132 5.27 6.83 -4.50
C LYS A 132 4.37 5.92 -5.35
N LYS A 133 4.37 4.61 -5.07
CA LYS A 133 3.52 3.65 -5.79
C LYS A 133 2.03 3.90 -5.54
N LEU A 134 1.65 4.18 -4.29
CA LEU A 134 0.27 4.45 -3.91
C LEU A 134 -0.29 5.72 -4.60
N VAL A 135 0.49 6.78 -4.65
CA VAL A 135 0.13 8.01 -5.37
C VAL A 135 -0.10 7.73 -6.86
N ASN A 136 0.72 6.88 -7.49
CA ASN A 136 0.52 6.49 -8.88
C ASN A 136 -0.72 5.61 -9.09
N VAL A 137 -1.04 4.69 -8.16
CA VAL A 137 -2.31 3.94 -8.21
C VAL A 137 -3.51 4.89 -8.14
N ILE A 138 -3.47 5.88 -7.25
CA ILE A 138 -4.52 6.92 -7.15
C ILE A 138 -4.64 7.71 -8.45
N ALA A 139 -3.52 8.06 -9.09
CA ALA A 139 -3.51 8.80 -10.35
C ALA A 139 -4.16 8.00 -11.49
N GLU A 140 -3.81 6.73 -11.65
CA GLU A 140 -4.38 5.85 -12.68
C GLU A 140 -5.87 5.57 -12.46
N LEU A 141 -6.27 5.31 -11.20
CA LEU A 141 -7.69 5.17 -10.85
C LEU A 141 -8.49 6.44 -11.14
N SER A 142 -7.89 7.59 -10.92
CA SER A 142 -8.53 8.89 -11.19
C SER A 142 -8.70 9.15 -12.68
N ALA A 143 -7.69 8.81 -13.49
CA ALA A 143 -7.78 8.87 -14.95
C ALA A 143 -8.86 7.92 -15.49
N PHE A 144 -8.94 6.72 -14.95
CA PHE A 144 -10.00 5.75 -15.28
C PHE A 144 -11.39 6.28 -14.87
N ALA A 145 -11.53 6.83 -13.68
CA ALA A 145 -12.78 7.40 -13.18
C ALA A 145 -13.26 8.56 -14.06
N GLU A 146 -12.37 9.49 -14.46
CA GLU A 146 -12.67 10.60 -15.34
C GLU A 146 -13.12 10.10 -16.73
N LYS A 147 -12.40 9.14 -17.29
CA LYS A 147 -12.71 8.56 -18.62
C LYS A 147 -14.12 7.95 -18.70
N TYR A 148 -14.58 7.33 -17.62
CA TYR A 148 -15.84 6.59 -17.60
C TYR A 148 -16.90 7.20 -16.67
N LYS A 149 -16.77 8.47 -16.31
CA LYS A 149 -17.70 9.16 -15.40
C LYS A 149 -19.13 9.20 -15.89
N GLU A 150 -19.33 9.23 -17.23
CA GLU A 150 -20.64 9.30 -17.88
C GLU A 150 -21.20 7.93 -18.26
N LEU A 151 -20.43 6.83 -18.18
CA LEU A 151 -20.87 5.52 -18.63
C LEU A 151 -21.78 4.84 -17.60
N PRO A 152 -23.10 4.74 -17.84
CA PRO A 152 -24.04 4.11 -16.93
C PRO A 152 -23.75 2.62 -16.78
N THR A 153 -23.93 2.11 -15.55
CA THR A 153 -23.85 0.68 -15.25
C THR A 153 -24.79 0.34 -14.09
N LEU A 154 -25.19 -0.93 -13.99
CA LEU A 154 -25.90 -1.39 -12.81
C LEU A 154 -25.02 -1.25 -11.56
N ALA A 155 -25.58 -0.70 -10.49
CA ALA A 155 -25.00 -0.88 -9.18
C ALA A 155 -25.57 -2.16 -8.55
N PHE A 156 -24.81 -2.70 -7.59
CA PHE A 156 -25.20 -3.90 -6.87
C PHE A 156 -25.16 -3.64 -5.36
N THR A 157 -26.29 -3.93 -4.70
CA THR A 157 -26.36 -4.03 -3.24
C THR A 157 -26.75 -5.47 -2.89
N HIS A 158 -26.12 -6.07 -1.90
CA HIS A 158 -26.29 -7.50 -1.61
C HIS A 158 -26.04 -8.42 -2.83
N PHE A 159 -25.21 -7.93 -3.75
CA PHE A 159 -24.93 -8.53 -5.07
C PHE A 159 -26.19 -8.72 -5.93
N GLN A 160 -27.22 -7.94 -5.69
CA GLN A 160 -28.42 -7.87 -6.53
C GLN A 160 -28.44 -6.53 -7.29
N PRO A 161 -28.98 -6.50 -8.53
CA PRO A 161 -29.15 -5.26 -9.26
C PRO A 161 -29.93 -4.22 -8.45
N ALA A 162 -29.39 -3.03 -8.37
CA ALA A 162 -29.95 -1.89 -7.68
C ALA A 162 -30.00 -0.67 -8.61
N GLN A 163 -30.33 0.49 -8.04
CA GLN A 163 -30.32 1.73 -8.82
C GLN A 163 -28.98 1.91 -9.54
N PRO A 164 -28.98 2.42 -10.79
CA PRO A 164 -27.78 2.61 -11.56
C PRO A 164 -26.76 3.58 -10.97
N THR A 165 -25.52 3.39 -11.37
CA THR A 165 -24.41 4.30 -11.14
C THR A 165 -23.64 4.49 -12.45
N THR A 166 -22.42 5.04 -12.40
CA THR A 166 -21.51 5.01 -13.55
C THR A 166 -20.25 4.21 -13.24
N VAL A 167 -19.59 3.71 -14.29
CA VAL A 167 -18.33 2.99 -14.17
C VAL A 167 -17.27 3.85 -13.48
N GLY A 168 -17.18 5.14 -13.85
CA GLY A 168 -16.27 6.07 -13.20
C GLY A 168 -16.61 6.33 -11.73
N LYS A 169 -17.89 6.42 -11.38
CA LYS A 169 -18.31 6.58 -9.97
C LYS A 169 -17.92 5.36 -9.12
N ARG A 170 -18.02 4.16 -9.65
CA ARG A 170 -17.54 2.95 -8.97
C ARG A 170 -16.04 3.02 -8.69
N ALA A 171 -15.24 3.47 -9.66
CA ALA A 171 -13.79 3.62 -9.49
C ALA A 171 -13.42 4.64 -8.39
N THR A 172 -14.22 5.70 -8.18
CA THR A 172 -13.97 6.64 -7.09
C THR A 172 -14.10 6.01 -5.70
N LEU A 173 -14.83 4.93 -5.55
CA LEU A 173 -14.91 4.21 -4.27
C LEU A 173 -13.55 3.56 -3.93
N TRP A 174 -12.90 2.94 -4.92
CA TRP A 174 -11.56 2.38 -4.76
C TRP A 174 -10.51 3.48 -4.52
N THR A 175 -10.60 4.57 -5.28
CA THR A 175 -9.70 5.73 -5.13
C THR A 175 -9.78 6.33 -3.73
N GLN A 176 -10.98 6.45 -3.18
CA GLN A 176 -11.18 7.01 -1.84
C GLN A 176 -10.54 6.14 -0.74
N GLU A 177 -10.62 4.81 -0.85
CA GLU A 177 -9.97 3.91 0.11
C GLU A 177 -8.45 4.07 0.08
N PHE A 178 -7.84 4.13 -1.11
CA PHE A 178 -6.40 4.37 -1.23
C PHE A 178 -5.97 5.78 -0.77
N LEU A 179 -6.83 6.79 -0.88
CA LEU A 179 -6.56 8.12 -0.29
C LEU A 179 -6.52 8.07 1.24
N MET A 180 -7.43 7.32 1.87
CA MET A 180 -7.39 7.11 3.33
C MET A 180 -6.11 6.39 3.75
N ASP A 181 -5.68 5.38 2.98
CA ASP A 181 -4.42 4.69 3.21
C ASP A 181 -3.20 5.61 3.06
N LEU A 182 -3.24 6.54 2.10
CA LEU A 182 -2.18 7.52 1.90
C LEU A 182 -2.07 8.48 3.10
N GLU A 183 -3.20 8.96 3.62
CA GLU A 183 -3.25 9.79 4.83
C GLU A 183 -2.64 9.07 6.03
N ASP A 184 -2.99 7.80 6.24
CA ASP A 184 -2.44 6.97 7.32
C ASP A 184 -0.94 6.75 7.15
N LEU A 185 -0.47 6.50 5.91
CA LEU A 185 0.94 6.32 5.60
C LEU A 185 1.74 7.60 5.91
N GLU A 186 1.30 8.74 5.40
CA GLU A 186 1.95 10.04 5.60
C GLU A 186 2.01 10.40 7.09
N TYR A 187 0.91 10.15 7.83
CA TYR A 187 0.88 10.35 9.26
C TYR A 187 1.90 9.47 9.99
N VAL A 188 1.93 8.18 9.72
CA VAL A 188 2.88 7.26 10.37
C VAL A 188 4.31 7.64 10.03
N GLN A 189 4.60 7.93 8.76
CA GLN A 189 5.92 8.33 8.30
C GLN A 189 6.40 9.62 9.00
N SER A 190 5.54 10.62 9.12
CA SER A 190 5.85 11.88 9.82
C SER A 190 6.17 11.72 11.30
N THR A 191 5.74 10.61 11.91
CA THR A 191 5.98 10.33 13.34
C THR A 191 7.21 9.48 13.60
N LEU A 192 7.90 8.99 12.56
CA LEU A 192 9.11 8.17 12.73
C LEU A 192 10.24 9.01 13.31
N LYS A 193 10.91 8.45 14.34
CA LYS A 193 12.05 9.03 15.00
C LYS A 193 13.12 7.96 15.14
N LEU A 194 14.37 8.35 15.14
CA LEU A 194 15.46 7.42 15.45
C LEU A 194 15.43 6.99 16.93
N LEU A 195 16.05 5.86 17.22
CA LEU A 195 16.37 5.48 18.60
C LEU A 195 17.35 6.49 19.22
N GLY A 196 18.33 6.91 18.45
CA GLY A 196 19.51 7.61 18.95
C GLY A 196 20.55 6.66 19.55
N SER A 197 21.45 7.18 20.34
CA SER A 197 22.46 6.38 21.06
C SER A 197 22.13 6.35 22.55
N LYS A 198 21.29 5.41 22.95
CA LYS A 198 20.70 5.32 24.30
C LYS A 198 21.50 4.45 25.28
N GLY A 199 22.37 3.60 24.78
CA GLY A 199 23.12 2.66 25.60
C GLY A 199 22.36 1.40 26.01
N THR A 200 22.92 0.62 26.92
CA THR A 200 22.48 -0.74 27.25
C THR A 200 21.06 -0.82 27.79
N THR A 201 20.62 0.17 28.55
CA THR A 201 19.33 0.21 29.24
C THR A 201 18.57 1.52 28.98
N GLY A 202 19.01 2.32 28.02
CA GLY A 202 18.38 3.59 27.67
C GLY A 202 18.81 4.79 28.51
N THR A 203 19.83 4.62 29.36
CA THR A 203 20.26 5.63 30.34
C THR A 203 21.43 6.50 29.89
N GLN A 204 22.03 6.20 28.74
CA GLN A 204 23.23 6.86 28.22
C GLN A 204 24.45 6.88 29.22
N ALA A 205 24.50 5.90 30.13
CA ALA A 205 25.52 5.86 31.16
C ALA A 205 26.95 5.88 30.62
N SER A 206 27.22 5.21 29.50
CA SER A 206 28.57 5.22 28.88
C SER A 206 28.94 6.61 28.37
N PHE A 207 27.98 7.39 27.84
CA PHE A 207 28.28 8.77 27.45
C PHE A 207 28.44 9.69 28.63
N LEU A 208 27.72 9.44 29.74
CA LEU A 208 27.91 10.19 30.99
C LEU A 208 29.34 10.02 31.53
N GLU A 209 29.89 8.82 31.39
CA GLU A 209 31.30 8.57 31.76
C GLU A 209 32.27 9.19 30.74
N LEU A 210 32.05 9.06 29.45
CA LEU A 210 32.91 9.61 28.40
C LEU A 210 33.00 11.14 28.41
N PHE A 211 31.96 11.83 28.87
CA PHE A 211 31.90 13.29 28.97
C PHE A 211 31.94 13.80 30.40
N ASP A 212 32.58 13.05 31.31
CA ASP A 212 32.84 13.45 32.72
C ASP A 212 31.61 13.98 33.46
N GLY A 213 30.41 13.43 33.16
CA GLY A 213 29.16 13.81 33.80
C GLY A 213 28.45 15.04 33.21
N ASP A 214 28.91 15.58 32.08
CA ASP A 214 28.33 16.76 31.43
C ASP A 214 27.00 16.43 30.74
N GLN A 215 25.90 16.58 31.48
CA GLN A 215 24.54 16.34 31.02
C GLN A 215 24.16 17.21 29.82
N GLU A 216 24.55 18.48 29.80
CA GLU A 216 24.19 19.42 28.74
C GLU A 216 24.83 19.06 27.40
N THR A 217 26.02 18.51 27.42
CA THR A 217 26.71 18.00 26.23
C THR A 217 26.06 16.71 25.75
N ILE A 218 25.67 15.79 26.66
CA ILE A 218 25.02 14.53 26.30
C ILE A 218 23.62 14.77 25.68
N ASP A 219 22.89 15.77 26.16
CA ASP A 219 21.58 16.16 25.59
C ASP A 219 21.65 16.50 24.10
N LYS A 220 22.83 16.85 23.58
CA LYS A 220 23.03 17.20 22.15
C LYS A 220 23.32 15.98 21.27
N ILE A 221 23.71 14.84 21.80
CA ILE A 221 24.14 13.66 21.03
C ILE A 221 23.04 13.20 20.10
N ASP A 222 21.87 12.86 20.63
CA ASP A 222 20.76 12.31 19.83
C ASP A 222 20.23 13.29 18.77
N PRO A 223 19.99 14.58 19.07
CA PRO A 223 19.60 15.55 18.04
C PRO A 223 20.62 15.69 16.91
N MET A 224 21.93 15.66 17.22
CA MET A 224 22.98 15.75 16.21
C MET A 224 23.02 14.49 15.33
N ILE A 225 22.91 13.31 15.91
CA ILE A 225 22.83 12.05 15.16
C ILE A 225 21.58 12.05 14.26
N ALA A 226 20.41 12.43 14.79
CA ALA A 226 19.18 12.49 14.02
C ALA A 226 19.35 13.39 12.78
N LYS A 227 19.87 14.60 12.97
CA LYS A 227 20.12 15.55 11.88
C LYS A 227 21.08 15.00 10.83
N LYS A 228 22.18 14.36 11.25
CA LYS A 228 23.18 13.76 10.33
C LYS A 228 22.57 12.62 9.51
N MET A 229 21.60 11.91 10.06
CA MET A 229 20.90 10.79 9.40
C MET A 229 19.63 11.22 8.67
N GLY A 230 19.31 12.52 8.60
CA GLY A 230 18.16 13.05 7.87
C GLY A 230 16.83 12.90 8.60
N PHE A 231 16.85 12.79 9.93
CA PHE A 231 15.66 12.74 10.78
C PHE A 231 15.54 14.00 11.64
N GLU A 232 14.32 14.37 11.99
CA GLU A 232 14.07 15.55 12.81
C GLU A 232 14.43 15.33 14.30
N ALA A 233 14.25 14.11 14.80
CA ALA A 233 14.43 13.80 16.21
C ALA A 233 14.72 12.31 16.48
N CYS A 234 15.20 12.05 17.71
CA CYS A 234 15.17 10.71 18.32
C CYS A 234 14.02 10.61 19.32
N TYR A 235 13.63 9.37 19.67
CA TYR A 235 12.70 9.15 20.79
C TYR A 235 13.31 9.67 22.08
N PRO A 236 12.58 10.44 22.90
CA PRO A 236 13.15 11.07 24.09
C PRO A 236 13.55 10.07 25.16
N VAL A 237 12.80 8.98 25.26
CA VAL A 237 13.08 7.88 26.19
C VAL A 237 12.93 6.52 25.49
N SER A 238 13.74 5.56 25.91
CA SER A 238 13.69 4.17 25.44
C SER A 238 14.34 3.24 26.47
N GLY A 239 14.17 1.94 26.28
CA GLY A 239 15.10 0.96 26.84
C GLY A 239 16.35 0.85 25.95
N GLN A 240 16.87 -0.35 25.78
CA GLN A 240 17.96 -0.60 24.83
C GLN A 240 17.50 -0.42 23.36
N THR A 241 16.21 -0.63 23.09
CA THR A 241 15.57 -0.58 21.77
C THR A 241 14.53 0.52 21.71
N TYR A 242 14.16 0.97 20.51
CA TYR A 242 12.91 1.73 20.35
C TYR A 242 11.70 0.82 20.66
N SER A 243 10.59 1.44 21.04
CA SER A 243 9.34 0.69 21.29
C SER A 243 8.90 -0.08 20.06
N ARG A 244 8.72 -1.41 20.14
CA ARG A 244 8.22 -2.25 19.03
C ARG A 244 6.80 -1.87 18.58
N LYS A 245 6.15 -0.96 19.30
CA LYS A 245 4.92 -0.29 18.87
C LYS A 245 5.10 0.45 17.53
N VAL A 246 6.32 0.91 17.24
CA VAL A 246 6.65 1.56 15.95
C VAL A 246 6.46 0.57 14.80
N ASP A 247 6.99 -0.64 14.92
CA ASP A 247 6.85 -1.70 13.92
C ASP A 247 5.37 -2.03 13.68
N THR A 248 4.58 -2.13 14.76
CA THR A 248 3.13 -2.34 14.68
C THR A 248 2.44 -1.24 13.89
N ARG A 249 2.77 0.03 14.14
CA ARG A 249 2.18 1.16 13.43
C ARG A 249 2.50 1.13 11.95
N VAL A 250 3.74 0.84 11.59
CA VAL A 250 4.20 0.76 10.19
C VAL A 250 3.51 -0.38 9.46
N ILE A 251 3.52 -1.59 10.00
CA ILE A 251 2.93 -2.75 9.32
C ILE A 251 1.40 -2.66 9.25
N ASN A 252 0.73 -2.01 10.20
CA ASN A 252 -0.71 -1.75 10.12
C ASN A 252 -1.08 -0.86 8.93
N VAL A 253 -0.25 0.11 8.56
CA VAL A 253 -0.46 0.90 7.33
C VAL A 253 -0.41 0.00 6.10
N LEU A 254 0.59 -0.90 6.03
CA LEU A 254 0.67 -1.86 4.91
C LEU A 254 -0.56 -2.77 4.85
N ALA A 255 -1.08 -3.20 6.01
CA ALA A 255 -2.29 -4.01 6.09
C ALA A 255 -3.54 -3.23 5.63
N GLY A 256 -3.63 -1.94 5.91
CA GLY A 256 -4.66 -1.04 5.39
C GLY A 256 -4.65 -1.01 3.86
N ILE A 257 -3.52 -0.68 3.27
CA ILE A 257 -3.32 -0.66 1.81
C ILE A 257 -3.67 -2.04 1.19
N ALA A 258 -3.24 -3.12 1.83
CA ALA A 258 -3.55 -4.48 1.38
C ALA A 258 -5.06 -4.76 1.41
N ALA A 259 -5.79 -4.27 2.41
CA ALA A 259 -7.25 -4.43 2.50
C ALA A 259 -7.96 -3.68 1.36
N SER A 260 -7.57 -2.45 1.06
CA SER A 260 -8.10 -1.66 -0.06
C SER A 260 -7.81 -2.32 -1.41
N ALA A 261 -6.58 -2.79 -1.63
CA ALA A 261 -6.19 -3.53 -2.83
C ALA A 261 -6.98 -4.85 -2.99
N HIS A 262 -7.18 -5.58 -1.89
CA HIS A 262 -7.98 -6.80 -1.89
C HIS A 262 -9.43 -6.52 -2.29
N LYS A 263 -10.04 -5.47 -1.71
CA LYS A 263 -11.41 -5.05 -2.02
C LYS A 263 -11.55 -4.70 -3.49
N MET A 264 -10.68 -3.84 -4.03
CA MET A 264 -10.67 -3.48 -5.45
C MET A 264 -10.54 -4.71 -6.35
N SER A 265 -9.60 -5.60 -6.04
CA SER A 265 -9.37 -6.82 -6.83
C SER A 265 -10.57 -7.77 -6.83
N ASN A 266 -11.33 -7.86 -5.75
CA ASN A 266 -12.56 -8.63 -5.70
C ASN A 266 -13.63 -8.03 -6.62
N ASP A 267 -13.83 -6.72 -6.60
CA ASP A 267 -14.78 -6.04 -7.47
C ASP A 267 -14.42 -6.28 -8.95
N ILE A 268 -13.14 -6.15 -9.32
CA ILE A 268 -12.66 -6.41 -10.69
C ILE A 268 -12.94 -7.87 -11.10
N ARG A 269 -12.69 -8.84 -10.23
CA ARG A 269 -12.98 -10.27 -10.50
C ARG A 269 -14.47 -10.52 -10.72
N LEU A 270 -15.34 -9.89 -9.94
CA LEU A 270 -16.79 -9.98 -10.10
C LEU A 270 -17.26 -9.30 -11.40
N LEU A 271 -16.69 -8.14 -11.74
CA LEU A 271 -16.98 -7.45 -12.99
C LEU A 271 -16.49 -8.25 -14.21
N GLN A 272 -15.36 -8.94 -14.10
CA GLN A 272 -14.86 -9.83 -15.15
C GLN A 272 -15.73 -11.08 -15.30
N HIS A 273 -16.28 -11.62 -14.21
CA HIS A 273 -17.30 -12.68 -14.28
C HIS A 273 -18.52 -12.21 -15.07
N LEU A 274 -18.96 -10.97 -14.87
CA LEU A 274 -20.04 -10.34 -15.63
C LEU A 274 -19.62 -9.98 -17.08
N LYS A 275 -18.35 -10.08 -17.43
CA LYS A 275 -17.78 -9.68 -18.74
C LYS A 275 -17.94 -8.18 -19.03
N GLU A 276 -18.09 -7.37 -18.01
CA GLU A 276 -18.25 -5.92 -18.10
C GLU A 276 -16.92 -5.18 -18.11
N VAL A 277 -15.99 -5.64 -17.28
CA VAL A 277 -14.62 -5.12 -17.15
C VAL A 277 -13.66 -6.29 -17.04
N GLU A 278 -12.52 -6.22 -17.72
CA GLU A 278 -11.47 -7.22 -17.64
C GLU A 278 -10.13 -6.58 -17.28
N GLU A 279 -9.30 -7.30 -16.53
CA GLU A 279 -7.89 -6.91 -16.36
C GLU A 279 -7.13 -7.05 -17.70
N PRO A 280 -5.97 -6.36 -17.85
CA PRO A 280 -5.19 -6.43 -19.09
C PRO A 280 -4.73 -7.86 -19.38
N PHE A 281 -4.79 -8.21 -20.67
CA PHE A 281 -4.38 -9.51 -21.17
C PHE A 281 -3.37 -9.34 -22.32
N GLU A 282 -2.17 -9.85 -22.15
CA GLU A 282 -1.10 -9.67 -23.13
C GLU A 282 -1.28 -10.58 -24.35
N LYS A 283 -0.79 -10.13 -25.51
CA LYS A 283 -0.97 -10.81 -26.80
C LYS A 283 -0.54 -12.28 -26.78
N ASN A 284 0.48 -12.62 -26.04
CA ASN A 284 1.03 -13.98 -25.96
C ASN A 284 0.70 -14.69 -24.63
N GLN A 285 -0.14 -14.09 -23.79
CA GLN A 285 -0.51 -14.66 -22.51
C GLN A 285 -1.44 -15.86 -22.71
N ILE A 286 -1.22 -16.93 -21.96
CA ILE A 286 -2.09 -18.11 -21.92
C ILE A 286 -2.94 -18.02 -20.66
N GLY A 287 -4.26 -17.85 -20.85
CA GLY A 287 -5.21 -17.75 -19.74
C GLY A 287 -5.63 -19.11 -19.16
N SER A 288 -5.54 -20.18 -19.94
CA SER A 288 -5.93 -21.53 -19.53
C SER A 288 -5.22 -22.58 -20.39
N SER A 289 -4.72 -23.63 -19.77
CA SER A 289 -4.08 -24.76 -20.47
C SER A 289 -5.08 -25.64 -21.24
N ALA A 290 -6.36 -25.63 -20.85
CA ALA A 290 -7.38 -26.48 -21.46
C ALA A 290 -8.37 -25.72 -22.35
N MET A 291 -8.63 -24.44 -22.08
CA MET A 291 -9.62 -23.63 -22.77
C MET A 291 -8.97 -22.34 -23.25
N ALA A 292 -8.48 -22.30 -24.48
CA ALA A 292 -7.71 -21.20 -25.03
C ALA A 292 -8.43 -19.82 -25.00
N TYR A 293 -9.74 -19.80 -25.08
CA TYR A 293 -10.55 -18.58 -25.00
C TYR A 293 -10.64 -18.01 -23.57
N LYS A 294 -10.43 -18.82 -22.54
CA LYS A 294 -10.67 -18.43 -21.14
C LYS A 294 -9.63 -17.43 -20.67
N ARG A 295 -10.05 -16.26 -20.28
CA ARG A 295 -9.23 -15.21 -19.65
C ARG A 295 -9.51 -15.20 -18.14
N ASN A 296 -8.55 -15.65 -17.36
CA ASN A 296 -8.66 -15.64 -15.92
C ASN A 296 -8.13 -14.30 -15.36
N PRO A 297 -8.75 -13.72 -14.32
CA PRO A 297 -8.27 -12.50 -13.66
C PRO A 297 -7.09 -12.82 -12.73
N MET A 298 -5.99 -13.38 -13.28
CA MET A 298 -4.88 -13.92 -12.49
C MET A 298 -4.12 -12.85 -11.70
N ARG A 299 -4.04 -11.61 -12.22
CA ARG A 299 -3.39 -10.49 -11.53
C ARG A 299 -4.22 -10.05 -10.33
N SER A 300 -5.53 -9.89 -10.52
CA SER A 300 -6.45 -9.58 -9.43
C SER A 300 -6.53 -10.68 -8.38
N GLU A 301 -6.47 -11.97 -8.78
CA GLU A 301 -6.36 -13.09 -7.84
C GLU A 301 -5.07 -13.06 -7.03
N ARG A 302 -3.97 -12.65 -7.65
CA ARG A 302 -2.66 -12.51 -7.00
C ARG A 302 -2.66 -11.34 -6.03
N ILE A 303 -3.23 -10.18 -6.39
CA ILE A 303 -3.45 -9.06 -5.46
C ILE A 303 -4.19 -9.56 -4.23
N ALA A 304 -5.32 -10.23 -4.39
CA ALA A 304 -6.11 -10.75 -3.28
C ALA A 304 -5.33 -11.74 -2.40
N SER A 305 -4.53 -12.62 -3.01
CA SER A 305 -3.77 -13.63 -2.25
C SER A 305 -2.61 -13.02 -1.46
N LEU A 306 -1.84 -12.12 -2.06
CA LEU A 306 -0.74 -11.42 -1.37
C LEU A 306 -1.28 -10.47 -0.28
N SER A 307 -2.41 -9.83 -0.53
CA SER A 307 -3.06 -8.96 0.47
C SER A 307 -3.42 -9.70 1.75
N ARG A 308 -3.93 -10.94 1.65
CA ARG A 308 -4.19 -11.77 2.84
C ARG A 308 -2.92 -12.04 3.64
N TYR A 309 -1.80 -12.27 2.94
CA TYR A 309 -0.51 -12.46 3.60
C TYR A 309 -0.12 -11.25 4.45
N VAL A 310 -0.16 -10.04 3.87
CA VAL A 310 0.17 -8.79 4.57
C VAL A 310 -0.76 -8.53 5.76
N MET A 311 -2.07 -8.72 5.58
CA MET A 311 -3.04 -8.51 6.67
C MET A 311 -2.82 -9.45 7.85
N VAL A 312 -2.45 -10.71 7.60
CA VAL A 312 -2.14 -11.69 8.66
C VAL A 312 -0.77 -11.40 9.28
N ASP A 313 0.21 -11.00 8.47
CA ASP A 313 1.56 -10.64 8.95
C ASP A 313 1.54 -9.47 9.95
N ALA A 314 0.59 -8.56 9.84
CA ALA A 314 0.43 -7.44 10.78
C ALA A 314 0.19 -7.87 12.24
N LEU A 315 -0.20 -9.10 12.50
CA LEU A 315 -0.30 -9.66 13.85
C LEU A 315 1.09 -9.89 14.48
N ASN A 316 2.12 -10.19 13.68
CA ASN A 316 3.46 -10.44 14.17
C ASN A 316 4.02 -9.26 14.99
N PRO A 317 4.16 -8.04 14.45
CA PRO A 317 4.68 -6.92 15.22
C PRO A 317 3.76 -6.50 16.38
N ALA A 318 2.44 -6.69 16.26
CA ALA A 318 1.50 -6.40 17.35
C ALA A 318 1.74 -7.32 18.55
N ILE A 319 1.89 -8.63 18.33
CA ILE A 319 2.17 -9.61 19.37
C ILE A 319 3.58 -9.37 19.94
N THR A 320 4.58 -9.15 19.08
CA THR A 320 5.94 -8.83 19.50
C THR A 320 5.99 -7.62 20.42
N SER A 321 5.27 -6.53 20.05
CA SER A 321 5.17 -5.33 20.88
C SER A 321 4.57 -5.62 22.26
N ALA A 322 3.54 -6.46 22.32
CA ALA A 322 2.84 -6.79 23.56
C ALA A 322 3.63 -7.71 24.49
N THR A 323 4.60 -8.46 23.97
CA THR A 323 5.38 -9.45 24.72
C THR A 323 6.79 -9.02 25.07
N GLN A 324 7.18 -7.76 24.79
CA GLN A 324 8.48 -7.22 25.22
C GLN A 324 8.58 -7.10 26.74
N TRP A 325 9.77 -7.36 27.29
CA TRP A 325 10.04 -7.32 28.73
C TRP A 325 10.99 -6.20 29.09
N PHE A 326 10.61 -5.38 30.05
CA PHE A 326 11.45 -4.32 30.62
C PHE A 326 12.20 -3.51 29.53
N GLU A 327 13.52 -3.37 29.66
CA GLU A 327 14.36 -2.58 28.75
C GLU A 327 14.79 -3.35 27.51
N ARG A 328 14.74 -4.69 27.54
CA ARG A 328 15.11 -5.56 26.42
C ARG A 328 14.68 -7.01 26.61
N THR A 329 14.08 -7.60 25.59
CA THR A 329 14.06 -9.05 25.34
C THR A 329 14.46 -9.29 23.88
N LEU A 330 15.03 -10.45 23.56
CA LEU A 330 15.57 -10.75 22.23
C LEU A 330 14.59 -11.49 21.32
N ASP A 331 13.43 -11.88 21.82
CA ASP A 331 12.41 -12.64 21.06
C ASP A 331 11.82 -11.87 19.88
N ASP A 332 11.96 -10.54 19.86
CA ASP A 332 11.61 -9.70 18.72
C ASP A 332 12.49 -9.95 17.50
N SER A 333 13.76 -10.24 17.71
CA SER A 333 14.83 -10.17 16.70
C SER A 333 14.57 -11.07 15.49
N ALA A 334 14.30 -12.36 15.71
CA ALA A 334 14.05 -13.30 14.62
C ALA A 334 12.71 -13.01 13.92
N ASN A 335 11.66 -12.68 14.68
CA ASN A 335 10.34 -12.37 14.13
C ASN A 335 10.38 -11.14 13.22
N LYS A 336 10.94 -10.00 13.70
CA LYS A 336 10.98 -8.78 12.88
C LYS A 336 11.87 -8.89 11.63
N ARG A 337 12.89 -9.75 11.63
CA ARG A 337 13.72 -10.01 10.44
C ARG A 337 12.94 -10.69 9.30
N LEU A 338 11.82 -11.31 9.61
CA LEU A 338 10.89 -11.92 8.66
C LEU A 338 9.71 -11.00 8.39
N SER A 339 8.95 -10.65 9.41
CA SER A 339 7.67 -9.95 9.29
C SER A 339 7.81 -8.58 8.62
N ILE A 340 8.80 -7.77 9.00
CA ILE A 340 8.94 -6.42 8.43
C ILE A 340 9.35 -6.46 6.96
N PRO A 341 10.46 -7.10 6.55
CA PRO A 341 10.84 -7.16 5.13
C PRO A 341 9.79 -7.82 4.26
N GLU A 342 9.22 -8.94 4.69
CA GLU A 342 8.23 -9.67 3.89
C GLU A 342 6.92 -8.90 3.74
N GLY A 343 6.48 -8.15 4.75
CA GLY A 343 5.35 -7.23 4.66
C GLY A 343 5.57 -6.17 3.57
N PHE A 344 6.75 -5.55 3.55
CA PHE A 344 7.10 -4.56 2.54
C PHE A 344 7.29 -5.15 1.14
N LEU A 345 7.96 -6.29 1.02
CA LEU A 345 8.12 -6.98 -0.27
C LEU A 345 6.78 -7.39 -0.87
N ALA A 346 5.85 -7.84 -0.03
CA ALA A 346 4.52 -8.22 -0.46
C ALA A 346 3.68 -7.01 -0.90
N ILE A 347 3.66 -5.92 -0.12
CA ILE A 347 2.88 -4.73 -0.48
C ILE A 347 3.44 -4.04 -1.73
N ASP A 348 4.75 -4.07 -1.91
CA ASP A 348 5.42 -3.58 -3.11
C ASP A 348 4.91 -4.29 -4.37
N GLY A 349 4.89 -5.63 -4.35
CA GLY A 349 4.34 -6.43 -5.44
C GLY A 349 2.84 -6.25 -5.65
N ILE A 350 2.07 -6.04 -4.58
CA ILE A 350 0.63 -5.73 -4.66
C ILE A 350 0.42 -4.41 -5.41
N LEU A 351 1.17 -3.37 -5.07
CA LEU A 351 1.01 -2.06 -5.71
C LEU A 351 1.45 -2.06 -7.17
N ASP A 352 2.51 -2.78 -7.53
CA ASP A 352 2.90 -2.98 -8.93
C ASP A 352 1.81 -3.69 -9.73
N LEU A 353 1.18 -4.71 -9.15
CA LEU A 353 0.02 -5.38 -9.75
C LEU A 353 -1.18 -4.45 -9.89
N CYS A 354 -1.47 -3.63 -8.86
CA CYS A 354 -2.54 -2.64 -8.92
C CYS A 354 -2.32 -1.63 -10.05
N LEU A 355 -1.12 -1.07 -10.16
CA LEU A 355 -0.75 -0.15 -11.25
C LEU A 355 -0.98 -0.80 -12.61
N ASN A 356 -0.45 -2.00 -12.82
CA ASN A 356 -0.60 -2.70 -14.09
C ASN A 356 -2.06 -3.03 -14.43
N VAL A 357 -2.84 -3.48 -13.45
CA VAL A 357 -4.25 -3.82 -13.65
C VAL A 357 -5.06 -2.57 -13.99
N VAL A 358 -4.89 -1.49 -13.24
CA VAL A 358 -5.69 -0.27 -13.41
C VAL A 358 -5.37 0.44 -14.72
N ASP A 359 -4.10 0.60 -15.08
CA ASP A 359 -3.67 1.19 -16.35
C ASP A 359 -4.23 0.43 -17.57
N GLY A 360 -4.35 -0.89 -17.45
CA GLY A 360 -4.78 -1.76 -18.53
C GLY A 360 -6.24 -2.21 -18.50
N LEU A 361 -7.10 -1.72 -17.60
CA LEU A 361 -8.50 -2.14 -17.49
C LEU A 361 -9.26 -1.95 -18.81
N VAL A 362 -9.87 -3.02 -19.28
CA VAL A 362 -10.72 -3.04 -20.49
C VAL A 362 -12.19 -3.03 -20.09
N VAL A 363 -12.93 -2.03 -20.57
CA VAL A 363 -14.37 -1.89 -20.32
C VAL A 363 -15.14 -2.28 -21.58
N TYR A 364 -16.22 -3.02 -21.43
CA TYR A 364 -17.11 -3.46 -22.52
C TYR A 364 -18.47 -2.78 -22.44
N PRO A 365 -18.64 -1.56 -22.97
CA PRO A 365 -19.88 -0.78 -22.84
C PRO A 365 -21.13 -1.50 -23.38
N LYS A 366 -20.97 -2.29 -24.43
CA LYS A 366 -22.10 -3.03 -24.99
C LYS A 366 -22.60 -4.22 -24.16
N VAL A 367 -21.70 -4.82 -23.37
CA VAL A 367 -22.06 -5.84 -22.37
C VAL A 367 -22.77 -5.19 -21.20
N ILE A 368 -22.24 -4.06 -20.72
CA ILE A 368 -22.86 -3.26 -19.66
C ILE A 368 -24.26 -2.81 -20.07
N GLU A 369 -24.44 -2.27 -21.29
CA GLU A 369 -25.74 -1.87 -21.86
C GLU A 369 -26.71 -3.04 -21.87
N LYS A 370 -26.27 -4.20 -22.33
CA LYS A 370 -27.11 -5.40 -22.37
C LYS A 370 -27.62 -5.80 -20.99
N HIS A 371 -26.75 -5.85 -20.00
CA HIS A 371 -27.15 -6.17 -18.61
C HIS A 371 -28.06 -5.10 -18.04
N PHE A 372 -27.74 -3.83 -18.30
CA PHE A 372 -28.56 -2.71 -17.87
C PHE A 372 -29.97 -2.79 -18.43
N MET A 373 -30.10 -3.01 -19.72
CA MET A 373 -31.41 -3.07 -20.41
C MET A 373 -32.26 -4.27 -19.98
N ALA A 374 -31.67 -5.32 -19.44
CA ALA A 374 -32.43 -6.46 -18.87
C ALA A 374 -33.13 -6.07 -17.54
N GLU A 375 -32.58 -5.14 -16.78
CA GLU A 375 -33.07 -4.77 -15.45
C GLU A 375 -33.83 -3.43 -15.41
N ILE A 376 -33.50 -2.50 -16.32
CA ILE A 376 -34.03 -1.13 -16.30
C ILE A 376 -35.57 -1.06 -16.36
N PRO A 377 -36.31 -1.98 -17.08
CA PRO A 377 -37.76 -1.94 -17.10
C PRO A 377 -38.38 -2.02 -15.69
N PHE A 378 -37.79 -2.83 -14.80
CA PHE A 378 -38.25 -2.93 -13.42
C PHE A 378 -37.91 -1.68 -12.59
N MET A 379 -36.81 -1.00 -12.89
CA MET A 379 -36.34 0.20 -12.17
C MET A 379 -37.14 1.45 -12.65
N ALA A 380 -37.52 1.48 -13.90
CA ALA A 380 -38.22 2.60 -14.54
C ALA A 380 -39.73 2.67 -14.25
N THR A 381 -40.28 1.71 -13.53
CA THR A 381 -41.73 1.58 -13.30
C THR A 381 -42.36 2.83 -12.69
N GLU A 382 -41.68 3.53 -11.82
CA GLU A 382 -42.16 4.79 -11.22
C GLU A 382 -42.24 5.90 -12.29
N ASN A 383 -41.21 6.06 -13.12
CA ASN A 383 -41.18 7.07 -14.17
C ASN A 383 -42.23 6.78 -15.22
N ILE A 384 -42.38 5.52 -15.64
CA ILE A 384 -43.42 5.09 -16.59
C ILE A 384 -44.84 5.39 -16.03
N MET A 385 -45.04 5.08 -14.75
CA MET A 385 -46.29 5.38 -14.07
C MET A 385 -46.59 6.88 -14.04
N MET A 386 -45.58 7.72 -13.76
CA MET A 386 -45.73 9.17 -13.70
C MET A 386 -46.05 9.74 -15.09
N ASP A 387 -45.46 9.19 -16.17
CA ASP A 387 -45.75 9.58 -17.53
C ASP A 387 -47.17 9.19 -17.92
N ALA A 388 -47.66 8.01 -17.52
CA ALA A 388 -49.06 7.60 -17.72
C ALA A 388 -50.04 8.50 -16.91
N VAL A 389 -49.69 8.94 -15.72
CA VAL A 389 -50.49 9.90 -14.93
C VAL A 389 -50.60 11.23 -15.67
N LYS A 390 -49.52 11.73 -16.28
CA LYS A 390 -49.56 12.97 -17.10
C LYS A 390 -50.52 12.85 -18.30
N GLN A 391 -50.73 11.61 -18.80
CA GLN A 391 -51.71 11.30 -19.86
C GLN A 391 -53.15 11.13 -19.34
N GLY A 392 -53.39 11.37 -18.03
CA GLY A 392 -54.70 11.29 -17.41
C GLY A 392 -55.02 10.00 -16.65
N GLY A 393 -54.02 9.11 -16.51
CA GLY A 393 -54.22 7.85 -15.77
C GLY A 393 -54.35 8.03 -14.27
N ASN A 394 -55.04 7.11 -13.60
CA ASN A 394 -55.18 7.07 -12.14
C ASN A 394 -53.93 6.43 -11.48
N ARG A 395 -53.20 7.19 -10.68
CA ARG A 395 -51.95 6.74 -10.07
C ARG A 395 -52.09 5.43 -9.27
N GLN A 396 -53.17 5.24 -8.51
CA GLN A 396 -53.38 4.05 -7.68
C GLN A 396 -53.65 2.79 -8.51
N GLU A 397 -54.50 2.95 -9.52
CA GLU A 397 -54.79 1.86 -10.47
C GLU A 397 -53.55 1.48 -11.27
N LEU A 398 -52.79 2.45 -11.74
CA LEU A 398 -51.57 2.23 -12.47
C LEU A 398 -50.49 1.54 -11.63
N HIS A 399 -50.40 1.91 -10.36
CA HIS A 399 -49.45 1.27 -9.43
C HIS A 399 -49.77 -0.23 -9.25
N GLU A 400 -51.04 -0.59 -9.04
CA GLU A 400 -51.45 -1.99 -8.90
C GLU A 400 -51.24 -2.77 -10.20
N LYS A 401 -51.56 -2.18 -11.35
CA LYS A 401 -51.27 -2.79 -12.64
C LYS A 401 -49.79 -3.03 -12.89
N ILE A 402 -48.92 -2.04 -12.62
CA ILE A 402 -47.46 -2.21 -12.71
C ILE A 402 -46.96 -3.32 -11.79
N ARG A 403 -47.48 -3.42 -10.56
CA ARG A 403 -47.14 -4.50 -9.65
C ARG A 403 -47.47 -5.88 -10.26
N GLN A 404 -48.67 -6.04 -10.82
CA GLN A 404 -49.11 -7.30 -11.45
C GLN A 404 -48.27 -7.62 -12.68
N LEU A 405 -48.08 -6.66 -13.59
CA LEU A 405 -47.31 -6.86 -14.84
C LEU A 405 -45.82 -7.11 -14.52
N SER A 406 -45.26 -6.48 -13.47
CA SER A 406 -43.90 -6.75 -13.03
C SER A 406 -43.72 -8.17 -12.49
N MET A 407 -44.72 -8.70 -11.79
CA MET A 407 -44.70 -10.11 -11.35
C MET A 407 -44.78 -11.07 -12.52
N GLU A 408 -45.62 -10.78 -13.55
CA GLU A 408 -45.73 -11.56 -14.77
C GLU A 408 -44.40 -11.54 -15.55
N ALA A 409 -43.82 -10.36 -15.76
CA ALA A 409 -42.50 -10.23 -16.41
C ALA A 409 -41.42 -10.96 -15.61
N GLY A 410 -41.47 -10.87 -14.27
CA GLY A 410 -40.56 -11.59 -13.40
C GLY A 410 -40.61 -13.11 -13.55
N LYS A 411 -41.83 -13.69 -13.79
CA LYS A 411 -41.96 -15.11 -14.12
C LYS A 411 -41.37 -15.43 -15.47
N THR A 412 -41.66 -14.61 -16.49
CA THR A 412 -41.09 -14.77 -17.85
C THR A 412 -39.57 -14.85 -17.80
N VAL A 413 -38.93 -13.96 -17.01
CA VAL A 413 -37.45 -13.95 -16.84
C VAL A 413 -36.97 -15.17 -16.05
N LYS A 414 -37.54 -15.45 -14.86
CA LYS A 414 -36.99 -16.40 -13.89
C LYS A 414 -37.44 -17.86 -14.13
N GLU A 415 -38.69 -18.06 -14.54
CA GLU A 415 -39.25 -19.41 -14.71
C GLU A 415 -39.08 -19.89 -16.15
N GLU A 416 -39.21 -18.99 -17.15
CA GLU A 416 -39.14 -19.35 -18.56
C GLU A 416 -37.79 -19.08 -19.21
N GLY A 417 -36.88 -18.33 -18.53
CA GLY A 417 -35.57 -17.98 -19.04
C GLY A 417 -35.58 -17.07 -20.27
N LYS A 418 -36.65 -16.31 -20.47
CA LYS A 418 -36.85 -15.38 -21.59
C LYS A 418 -36.44 -13.96 -21.21
N ASP A 419 -36.32 -13.08 -22.21
CA ASP A 419 -36.05 -11.67 -22.00
C ASP A 419 -37.18 -10.97 -21.23
N ASN A 420 -36.86 -9.87 -20.56
CA ASN A 420 -37.83 -9.06 -19.86
C ASN A 420 -38.81 -8.41 -20.80
N ASN A 421 -40.10 -8.74 -20.68
CA ASN A 421 -41.19 -8.27 -21.54
C ASN A 421 -42.09 -7.20 -20.88
N LEU A 422 -41.65 -6.62 -19.73
CA LEU A 422 -42.50 -5.66 -19.00
C LEU A 422 -42.93 -4.45 -19.84
N VAL A 423 -42.05 -3.95 -20.70
CA VAL A 423 -42.35 -2.85 -21.61
C VAL A 423 -43.52 -3.23 -22.58
N ASP A 424 -43.50 -4.42 -23.12
CA ASP A 424 -44.53 -4.92 -24.01
C ASP A 424 -45.87 -5.11 -23.28
N LEU A 425 -45.82 -5.63 -22.06
CA LEU A 425 -47.01 -5.79 -21.22
C LEU A 425 -47.65 -4.45 -20.85
N ILE A 426 -46.84 -3.44 -20.48
CA ILE A 426 -47.34 -2.10 -20.15
C ILE A 426 -47.91 -1.42 -21.42
N ALA A 427 -47.22 -1.50 -22.55
CA ALA A 427 -47.66 -0.90 -23.80
C ALA A 427 -48.98 -1.52 -24.33
N ALA A 428 -49.24 -2.78 -24.03
CA ALA A 428 -50.46 -3.49 -24.39
C ALA A 428 -51.66 -3.17 -23.50
N ASP A 429 -51.45 -2.62 -22.29
CA ASP A 429 -52.54 -2.26 -21.37
C ASP A 429 -53.00 -0.81 -21.63
N PRO A 430 -54.24 -0.62 -22.11
CA PRO A 430 -54.76 0.71 -22.47
C PRO A 430 -54.86 1.67 -21.30
N ALA A 431 -54.79 1.19 -20.07
CA ALA A 431 -54.86 2.05 -18.89
C ALA A 431 -53.67 3.02 -18.77
N PHE A 432 -52.49 2.67 -19.36
CA PHE A 432 -51.30 3.52 -19.34
C PHE A 432 -51.36 4.64 -20.39
N GLY A 433 -52.04 4.43 -21.49
CA GLY A 433 -52.16 5.42 -22.58
C GLY A 433 -50.81 5.78 -23.21
N LEU A 434 -49.81 4.92 -23.08
CA LEU A 434 -48.45 5.11 -23.58
C LEU A 434 -48.13 4.16 -24.72
N THR A 435 -47.46 4.64 -25.75
CA THR A 435 -46.91 3.76 -26.79
C THR A 435 -45.60 3.13 -26.32
N LYS A 436 -45.21 2.02 -26.99
CA LYS A 436 -43.93 1.35 -26.71
C LYS A 436 -42.75 2.29 -26.90
N GLU A 437 -42.81 3.18 -27.91
CA GLU A 437 -41.76 4.19 -28.15
C GLU A 437 -41.64 5.18 -26.99
N GLN A 438 -42.78 5.66 -26.49
CA GLN A 438 -42.81 6.57 -25.32
C GLN A 438 -42.20 5.92 -24.07
N ILE A 439 -42.55 4.65 -23.82
CA ILE A 439 -41.99 3.88 -22.70
C ILE A 439 -40.48 3.69 -22.90
N THR A 440 -40.03 3.36 -24.11
CA THR A 440 -38.60 3.15 -24.42
C THR A 440 -37.78 4.41 -24.22
N GLU A 441 -38.32 5.61 -24.51
CA GLU A 441 -37.64 6.87 -24.23
C GLU A 441 -37.38 7.09 -22.72
N THR A 442 -38.27 6.54 -21.87
CA THR A 442 -38.10 6.59 -20.40
C THR A 442 -37.03 5.64 -19.90
N LEU A 443 -36.58 4.68 -20.73
CA LEU A 443 -35.58 3.69 -20.34
C LEU A 443 -34.12 4.11 -20.64
N LYS A 444 -33.86 5.37 -20.98
CA LYS A 444 -32.51 5.86 -21.23
C LYS A 444 -31.68 5.77 -19.97
N PRO A 445 -30.56 5.02 -19.99
CA PRO A 445 -29.76 4.79 -18.78
C PRO A 445 -29.30 6.04 -18.05
N GLU A 446 -29.01 7.09 -18.80
CA GLU A 446 -28.51 8.39 -18.29
C GLU A 446 -29.50 9.08 -17.34
N LEU A 447 -30.80 8.75 -17.43
CA LEU A 447 -31.85 9.31 -16.58
C LEU A 447 -31.80 8.76 -15.14
N TYR A 448 -31.08 7.66 -14.90
CA TYR A 448 -31.12 6.90 -13.65
C TYR A 448 -29.84 6.95 -12.83
N VAL A 449 -28.77 7.52 -13.37
CA VAL A 449 -27.45 7.57 -12.69
C VAL A 449 -27.35 8.68 -11.64
N GLY A 450 -28.42 9.47 -11.45
CA GLY A 450 -28.46 10.55 -10.47
C GLY A 450 -27.32 11.54 -10.66
N ARG A 451 -26.61 11.83 -9.58
CA ARG A 451 -25.48 12.77 -9.57
C ARG A 451 -24.12 12.10 -9.76
N ALA A 452 -24.06 10.83 -10.18
CA ALA A 452 -22.81 10.08 -10.24
C ALA A 452 -21.73 10.79 -11.10
N PRO A 453 -21.99 11.30 -12.32
CA PRO A 453 -20.99 12.03 -13.09
C PRO A 453 -20.46 13.26 -12.35
N ARG A 454 -21.38 14.06 -11.80
CA ARG A 454 -21.01 15.27 -11.05
C ARG A 454 -20.23 14.97 -9.77
N GLN A 455 -20.55 13.87 -9.08
CA GLN A 455 -19.79 13.42 -7.91
C GLN A 455 -18.36 13.04 -8.26
N VAL A 456 -18.14 12.38 -9.41
CA VAL A 456 -16.80 12.08 -9.92
C VAL A 456 -16.02 13.38 -10.16
N GLU A 457 -16.60 14.34 -10.90
CA GLU A 457 -15.92 15.61 -11.19
C GLU A 457 -15.51 16.36 -9.92
N VAL A 458 -16.44 16.49 -8.96
CA VAL A 458 -16.18 17.21 -7.70
C VAL A 458 -15.10 16.49 -6.89
N PHE A 459 -15.19 15.16 -6.78
CA PHE A 459 -14.21 14.35 -6.04
C PHE A 459 -12.81 14.45 -6.65
N LEU A 460 -12.69 14.31 -7.96
CA LEU A 460 -11.40 14.41 -8.64
C LEU A 460 -10.79 15.80 -8.52
N ARG A 461 -11.60 16.86 -8.68
CA ARG A 461 -11.12 18.25 -8.61
C ARG A 461 -10.72 18.65 -7.18
N ASP A 462 -11.59 18.38 -6.19
CA ASP A 462 -11.47 18.96 -4.86
C ASP A 462 -10.69 18.08 -3.87
N VAL A 463 -10.63 16.78 -4.11
CA VAL A 463 -9.97 15.84 -3.21
C VAL A 463 -8.71 15.24 -3.84
N VAL A 464 -8.81 14.69 -5.05
CA VAL A 464 -7.69 13.97 -5.67
C VAL A 464 -6.64 14.94 -6.24
N GLN A 465 -7.06 15.94 -7.00
CA GLN A 465 -6.12 16.83 -7.70
C GLN A 465 -5.13 17.53 -6.77
N PRO A 466 -5.52 18.02 -5.57
CA PRO A 466 -4.57 18.58 -4.62
C PRO A 466 -3.47 17.59 -4.19
N VAL A 467 -3.82 16.32 -4.00
CA VAL A 467 -2.87 15.25 -3.66
C VAL A 467 -1.90 14.99 -4.81
N LEU A 468 -2.40 14.89 -6.03
CA LEU A 468 -1.55 14.69 -7.21
C LEU A 468 -0.64 15.90 -7.48
N ASP A 469 -1.13 17.11 -7.26
CA ASP A 469 -0.36 18.35 -7.40
C ASP A 469 0.78 18.45 -6.39
N ALA A 470 0.54 18.04 -5.16
CA ALA A 470 1.55 17.96 -4.11
C ALA A 470 2.66 16.94 -4.42
N ASN A 471 2.33 15.91 -5.20
CA ASN A 471 3.21 14.77 -5.50
C ASN A 471 3.65 14.71 -6.98
N LYS A 472 3.63 15.82 -7.71
CA LYS A 472 3.97 15.86 -9.16
C LYS A 472 5.29 15.19 -9.51
N GLY A 473 6.29 15.29 -8.65
CA GLY A 473 7.62 14.72 -8.87
C GLY A 473 7.67 13.19 -8.79
N GLU A 474 6.62 12.55 -8.28
CA GLU A 474 6.52 11.10 -8.10
C GLU A 474 5.65 10.40 -9.15
N LEU A 475 4.92 11.20 -9.96
CA LEU A 475 3.98 10.69 -10.96
C LEU A 475 4.68 10.12 -12.20
N GLY A 476 3.95 9.27 -12.93
CA GLY A 476 4.40 8.66 -14.19
C GLY A 476 5.20 7.38 -14.00
N MET A 477 5.07 6.74 -12.86
CA MET A 477 5.67 5.43 -12.61
C MET A 477 4.92 4.34 -13.40
N THR A 478 5.67 3.49 -14.09
CA THR A 478 5.15 2.29 -14.74
C THR A 478 5.59 1.05 -13.99
N ALA A 479 4.69 0.09 -13.83
CA ALA A 479 5.02 -1.16 -13.15
C ALA A 479 5.57 -2.21 -14.13
N GLU A 480 6.73 -2.76 -13.82
CA GLU A 480 7.24 -3.98 -14.48
C GLU A 480 6.72 -5.20 -13.73
N ILE A 481 5.94 -6.03 -14.40
CA ILE A 481 5.45 -7.30 -13.84
C ILE A 481 6.28 -8.46 -14.38
N ASN A 482 6.87 -9.23 -13.49
CA ASN A 482 7.68 -10.40 -13.85
C ASN A 482 6.87 -11.71 -13.94
N VAL A 483 5.55 -11.66 -13.75
CA VAL A 483 4.67 -12.85 -13.69
C VAL A 483 3.25 -12.58 -14.16
#